data_87d6f0150b5cc6e82c2c2e36352344d9
#
_entry.id   87d6f0150b5cc6e82c2c2e36352344d9
#
_cell.length_a   1.000
_cell.length_b   1.000
_cell.length_c   1.000
_cell.angle_alpha   90.00
_cell.angle_beta   90.00
_cell.angle_gamma   90.00
#
_symmetry.space_group_name_H-M   'P 1'
#
loop_
_entity.id
_entity.type
_entity.pdbx_description
1 polymer ?
#
loop_
_entity_poly.entity_id
_entity_poly.type
_entity_poly.pdbx_seq_one_letter_code
_entity_poly.pdbx_strand_id
1 'polypeptide(L)'
;MEEKNQIEETIAALEKKNLSRGHFLKLTAAVGAALAASNIPKIATAMPAKNKTKHRYAMVIDLARCIGCEACTVSCKVEHNVPVASPKELARRIEWTEVYFLKEKGAYPFVNIDIDPRPCMHCEHPPCVDVCPVGATYQDKDRGLVLQRYERCIGCRYCTTACPYGARYFNWSKPYYGGKLREEALNPDPHPQVKKRYKGIVEKCTFCVERLDRLEAKAEKEGRAIRDDELHNICTCVKTCMGRARHFGDLNDLNSTVSKLARSGRAFRLLEELGTEPKVIYLRDWGNKA
;
A
#
# COMPACT_ATOMS: atom_id res chain seq x y z
N MET A 1 50.87 -5.58 -6.52
CA MET A 1 51.26 -5.29 -7.92
C MET A 1 51.38 -6.56 -8.75
N GLU A 2 51.88 -7.66 -8.18
CA GLU A 2 52.02 -8.95 -8.90
C GLU A 2 50.70 -9.59 -9.31
N GLU A 3 49.66 -9.55 -8.49
CA GLU A 3 48.35 -10.13 -8.83
C GLU A 3 47.65 -9.46 -10.02
N LYS A 4 47.82 -8.15 -10.20
CA LYS A 4 47.25 -7.42 -11.34
C LYS A 4 47.92 -7.83 -12.66
N ASN A 5 49.20 -8.00 -12.64
CA ASN A 5 49.96 -8.42 -13.84
C ASN A 5 49.59 -9.85 -14.28
N GLN A 6 49.35 -10.76 -13.33
CA GLN A 6 48.93 -12.13 -13.64
C GLN A 6 47.54 -12.20 -14.27
N ILE A 7 46.63 -11.32 -13.85
CA ILE A 7 45.27 -11.25 -14.42
C ILE A 7 45.32 -10.68 -15.85
N GLU A 8 46.11 -9.64 -16.09
CA GLU A 8 46.28 -9.05 -17.44
C GLU A 8 46.93 -10.01 -18.43
N GLU A 9 47.96 -10.77 -18.02
CA GLU A 9 48.55 -11.83 -18.85
C GLU A 9 47.57 -12.96 -19.17
N THR A 10 46.73 -13.32 -18.22
CA THR A 10 45.71 -14.37 -18.41
C THR A 10 44.62 -13.91 -19.39
N ILE A 11 44.20 -12.65 -19.32
CA ILE A 11 43.22 -12.06 -20.23
C ILE A 11 43.81 -11.97 -21.65
N ALA A 12 45.04 -11.51 -21.80
CA ALA A 12 45.72 -11.42 -23.10
C ALA A 12 45.94 -12.80 -23.76
N ALA A 13 46.17 -13.86 -22.96
CA ALA A 13 46.27 -15.24 -23.44
C ALA A 13 44.89 -15.82 -23.90
N LEU A 14 43.79 -15.37 -23.30
CA LEU A 14 42.44 -15.78 -23.68
C LEU A 14 41.95 -15.08 -24.97
N GLU A 15 42.36 -13.85 -25.21
CA GLU A 15 42.00 -13.10 -26.42
C GLU A 15 42.64 -13.65 -27.71
N LYS A 16 43.78 -14.34 -27.61
CA LYS A 16 44.47 -14.93 -28.76
C LYS A 16 43.97 -16.29 -29.21
N LYS A 17 43.07 -16.96 -28.47
CA LYS A 17 42.50 -18.23 -28.87
C LYS A 17 41.07 -18.04 -29.40
N ASN A 18 40.92 -18.19 -30.74
CA ASN A 18 39.62 -18.37 -31.38
C ASN A 18 38.89 -19.58 -30.77
N LEU A 19 38.16 -19.38 -29.73
CA LEU A 19 37.34 -20.40 -29.08
C LEU A 19 36.17 -20.78 -29.99
N SER A 20 36.19 -21.99 -30.52
CA SER A 20 35.04 -22.55 -31.21
C SER A 20 33.84 -22.68 -30.25
N ARG A 21 32.59 -22.57 -30.79
CA ARG A 21 31.36 -22.69 -29.98
C ARG A 21 31.36 -23.93 -29.10
N GLY A 22 31.96 -25.06 -29.56
CA GLY A 22 32.09 -26.30 -28.81
C GLY A 22 33.05 -26.21 -27.62
N HIS A 23 34.10 -25.40 -27.70
CA HIS A 23 35.02 -25.18 -26.59
C HIS A 23 34.40 -24.29 -25.50
N PHE A 24 33.63 -23.27 -25.90
CA PHE A 24 32.89 -22.42 -24.99
C PHE A 24 31.89 -23.20 -24.16
N LEU A 25 31.10 -24.10 -24.81
CA LEU A 25 30.13 -24.96 -24.12
C LEU A 25 30.81 -25.95 -23.15
N LYS A 26 31.99 -26.50 -23.50
CA LYS A 26 32.73 -27.38 -22.60
C LYS A 26 33.30 -26.64 -21.40
N LEU A 27 33.77 -25.37 -21.59
CA LEU A 27 34.30 -24.54 -20.50
C LEU A 27 33.17 -24.14 -19.53
N THR A 28 32.00 -23.74 -20.03
CA THR A 28 30.86 -23.40 -19.18
C THR A 28 30.34 -24.62 -18.42
N ALA A 29 30.33 -25.80 -19.01
CA ALA A 29 29.96 -27.03 -18.31
C ALA A 29 30.97 -27.42 -17.22
N ALA A 30 32.30 -27.25 -17.50
CA ALA A 30 33.34 -27.54 -16.51
C ALA A 30 33.34 -26.55 -15.34
N VAL A 31 33.10 -25.24 -15.58
CA VAL A 31 32.93 -24.23 -14.55
C VAL A 31 31.66 -24.48 -13.72
N GLY A 32 30.55 -24.86 -14.36
CA GLY A 32 29.31 -25.24 -13.67
C GLY A 32 29.50 -26.46 -12.76
N ALA A 33 30.24 -27.49 -13.23
CA ALA A 33 30.56 -28.68 -12.44
C ALA A 33 31.51 -28.37 -11.27
N ALA A 34 32.52 -27.51 -11.48
CA ALA A 34 33.45 -27.08 -10.42
C ALA A 34 32.75 -26.24 -9.33
N LEU A 35 31.77 -25.40 -9.71
CA LEU A 35 30.93 -24.63 -8.77
C LEU A 35 29.97 -25.53 -8.01
N ALA A 36 29.49 -26.64 -8.60
CA ALA A 36 28.66 -27.61 -7.93
C ALA A 36 29.42 -28.54 -6.96
N ALA A 37 30.71 -28.79 -7.24
CA ALA A 37 31.58 -29.62 -6.40
C ALA A 37 32.29 -28.82 -5.29
N SER A 38 32.40 -27.49 -5.42
CA SER A 38 32.90 -26.66 -4.33
C SER A 38 31.83 -26.60 -3.23
N ASN A 39 32.20 -26.98 -2.00
CA ASN A 39 31.43 -26.70 -0.79
C ASN A 39 31.44 -25.18 -0.50
N ILE A 40 31.10 -24.38 -1.49
CA ILE A 40 30.77 -22.98 -1.25
C ILE A 40 29.55 -23.05 -0.35
N PRO A 41 29.61 -22.56 0.91
CA PRO A 41 28.41 -22.46 1.72
C PRO A 41 27.40 -21.75 0.85
N LYS A 42 26.23 -22.37 0.64
CA LYS A 42 25.14 -21.74 -0.09
C LYS A 42 25.11 -20.30 0.40
N ILE A 43 25.56 -19.37 -0.43
CA ILE A 43 25.21 -17.98 -0.27
C ILE A 43 23.71 -18.03 -0.54
N ALA A 44 22.97 -18.50 0.48
CA ALA A 44 21.61 -18.11 0.63
C ALA A 44 21.74 -16.61 0.47
N THR A 45 21.26 -16.09 -0.67
CA THR A 45 20.94 -14.67 -0.77
C THR A 45 20.10 -14.43 0.48
N ALA A 46 20.76 -13.95 1.53
CA ALA A 46 20.10 -13.53 2.74
C ALA A 46 19.22 -12.37 2.24
N MET A 47 18.03 -12.70 1.84
CA MET A 47 16.96 -11.72 1.84
C MET A 47 17.11 -11.04 3.19
N PRO A 48 17.31 -9.72 3.24
CA PRO A 48 17.48 -9.02 4.49
C PRO A 48 16.37 -9.52 5.41
N ALA A 49 16.74 -10.06 6.56
CA ALA A 49 15.79 -10.61 7.52
C ALA A 49 14.73 -9.54 7.67
N LYS A 50 13.52 -9.78 7.15
CA LYS A 50 12.39 -8.85 7.28
C LYS A 50 12.32 -8.55 8.76
N ASN A 51 12.68 -7.34 9.17
CA ASN A 51 12.43 -6.87 10.52
C ASN A 51 10.96 -7.16 10.77
N LYS A 52 10.67 -8.17 11.58
CA LYS A 52 9.28 -8.56 11.86
C LYS A 52 8.66 -7.40 12.58
N THR A 53 7.87 -6.62 11.85
CA THR A 53 7.01 -5.60 12.45
C THR A 53 6.16 -6.28 13.52
N LYS A 54 5.92 -5.62 14.65
CA LYS A 54 5.06 -6.14 15.72
C LYS A 54 3.68 -6.49 15.17
N HIS A 55 3.14 -5.59 14.35
CA HIS A 55 1.88 -5.75 13.65
C HIS A 55 2.06 -5.48 12.15
N ARG A 56 1.25 -6.11 11.33
CA ARG A 56 1.20 -5.89 9.88
C ARG A 56 -0.24 -5.65 9.45
N TYR A 57 -0.71 -4.45 9.77
CA TYR A 57 -2.10 -4.07 9.47
C TYR A 57 -2.35 -3.99 7.97
N ALA A 58 -3.45 -4.59 7.54
CA ALA A 58 -3.83 -4.70 6.15
C ALA A 58 -5.35 -4.61 5.97
N MET A 59 -5.77 -4.33 4.75
CA MET A 59 -7.17 -4.33 4.35
C MET A 59 -7.39 -5.34 3.23
N VAL A 60 -8.47 -6.11 3.31
CA VAL A 60 -8.94 -6.94 2.20
C VAL A 60 -10.25 -6.34 1.69
N ILE A 61 -10.38 -6.26 0.36
CA ILE A 61 -11.56 -5.73 -0.31
C ILE A 61 -12.11 -6.80 -1.26
N ASP A 62 -13.29 -7.32 -0.97
CA ASP A 62 -13.97 -8.30 -1.82
C ASP A 62 -14.78 -7.60 -2.91
N LEU A 63 -14.27 -7.64 -4.15
CA LEU A 63 -14.90 -6.98 -5.29
C LEU A 63 -16.26 -7.58 -5.64
N ALA A 64 -16.46 -8.88 -5.38
CA ALA A 64 -17.76 -9.54 -5.57
C ALA A 64 -18.88 -8.99 -4.68
N ARG A 65 -18.51 -8.36 -3.57
CA ARG A 65 -19.44 -7.77 -2.59
C ARG A 65 -19.52 -6.26 -2.67
N CYS A 66 -18.64 -5.62 -3.43
CA CYS A 66 -18.63 -4.18 -3.58
C CYS A 66 -19.72 -3.74 -4.56
N ILE A 67 -20.65 -2.92 -4.10
CA ILE A 67 -21.77 -2.39 -4.90
C ILE A 67 -21.54 -0.97 -5.41
N GLY A 68 -20.34 -0.40 -5.21
CA GLY A 68 -20.01 0.95 -5.68
C GLY A 68 -20.75 2.09 -4.99
N CYS A 69 -21.34 1.88 -3.83
CA CYS A 69 -22.22 2.86 -3.15
C CYS A 69 -21.50 4.09 -2.57
N GLU A 70 -20.17 4.14 -2.61
CA GLU A 70 -19.31 5.23 -2.09
C GLU A 70 -19.50 5.59 -0.59
N ALA A 71 -20.26 4.78 0.18
CA ALA A 71 -20.42 5.00 1.62
C ALA A 71 -19.07 5.04 2.35
N CYS A 72 -18.08 4.29 1.88
CA CYS A 72 -16.70 4.30 2.39
C CYS A 72 -16.00 5.66 2.17
N THR A 73 -16.23 6.31 1.03
CA THR A 73 -15.69 7.64 0.70
C THR A 73 -16.31 8.70 1.61
N VAL A 74 -17.63 8.71 1.72
CA VAL A 74 -18.35 9.67 2.56
C VAL A 74 -17.97 9.52 4.03
N SER A 75 -17.99 8.30 4.57
CA SER A 75 -17.65 8.05 5.97
C SER A 75 -16.20 8.42 6.30
N CYS A 76 -15.25 8.18 5.36
CA CYS A 76 -13.87 8.58 5.52
C CYS A 76 -13.73 10.12 5.56
N LYS A 77 -14.49 10.85 4.71
CA LYS A 77 -14.50 12.32 4.72
C LYS A 77 -15.01 12.86 6.06
N VAL A 78 -16.07 12.30 6.59
CA VAL A 78 -16.64 12.72 7.88
C VAL A 78 -15.68 12.44 9.03
N GLU A 79 -15.17 11.22 9.13
CA GLU A 79 -14.28 10.80 10.23
C GLU A 79 -12.97 11.60 10.28
N HIS A 80 -12.39 11.88 9.10
CA HIS A 80 -11.06 12.46 9.00
C HIS A 80 -11.04 13.94 8.62
N ASN A 81 -12.17 14.63 8.62
CA ASN A 81 -12.25 16.02 8.16
C ASN A 81 -11.62 16.23 6.77
N VAL A 82 -11.82 15.28 5.84
CA VAL A 82 -11.28 15.40 4.49
C VAL A 82 -12.06 16.47 3.72
N PRO A 83 -11.39 17.47 3.13
CA PRO A 83 -12.08 18.55 2.45
C PRO A 83 -12.94 18.05 1.29
N VAL A 84 -14.05 18.70 1.05
CA VAL A 84 -14.85 18.54 -0.18
C VAL A 84 -14.34 19.52 -1.25
N ALA A 85 -14.48 19.18 -2.51
CA ALA A 85 -14.17 20.10 -3.60
C ALA A 85 -15.12 21.27 -3.58
N SER A 86 -14.61 22.50 -3.78
CA SER A 86 -15.47 23.63 -4.03
C SER A 86 -16.14 23.47 -5.41
N PRO A 87 -17.32 24.05 -5.62
CA PRO A 87 -17.98 23.99 -6.94
C PRO A 87 -17.13 24.47 -8.13
N LYS A 88 -16.15 25.35 -7.85
CA LYS A 88 -15.20 25.90 -8.84
C LYS A 88 -14.01 24.97 -9.11
N GLU A 89 -13.78 23.97 -8.27
CA GLU A 89 -12.58 23.12 -8.29
C GLU A 89 -12.91 21.62 -8.18
N LEU A 90 -14.02 21.18 -8.78
CA LEU A 90 -14.47 19.78 -8.72
C LEU A 90 -13.41 18.78 -9.19
N ALA A 91 -12.57 19.15 -10.13
CA ALA A 91 -11.47 18.29 -10.62
C ALA A 91 -10.34 18.09 -9.59
N ARG A 92 -10.35 18.85 -8.49
CA ARG A 92 -9.35 18.79 -7.40
C ARG A 92 -9.90 18.18 -6.13
N ARG A 93 -10.92 17.36 -6.26
CA ARG A 93 -11.50 16.64 -5.11
C ARG A 93 -10.46 15.78 -4.42
N ILE A 94 -10.60 15.65 -3.10
CA ILE A 94 -9.73 14.85 -2.26
C ILE A 94 -10.55 13.69 -1.71
N GLU A 95 -10.16 12.45 -2.01
CA GLU A 95 -10.86 11.25 -1.61
C GLU A 95 -9.88 10.19 -1.13
N TRP A 96 -9.68 10.10 0.18
CA TRP A 96 -8.73 9.14 0.76
C TRP A 96 -9.06 7.67 0.45
N THR A 97 -10.28 7.39 0.08
CA THR A 97 -10.72 6.13 -0.50
C THR A 97 -11.65 6.46 -1.66
N GLU A 98 -11.12 6.45 -2.86
CA GLU A 98 -11.83 6.74 -4.09
C GLU A 98 -12.42 5.44 -4.66
N VAL A 99 -13.60 5.51 -5.25
CA VAL A 99 -14.22 4.37 -5.94
C VAL A 99 -14.19 4.63 -7.42
N TYR A 100 -13.44 3.82 -8.15
CA TYR A 100 -13.35 3.91 -9.60
C TYR A 100 -14.36 2.97 -10.24
N PHE A 101 -15.13 3.48 -11.17
CA PHE A 101 -15.95 2.71 -12.08
C PHE A 101 -15.14 2.52 -13.36
N LEU A 102 -14.64 1.31 -13.54
CA LEU A 102 -13.78 0.96 -14.66
C LEU A 102 -14.64 0.54 -15.86
N LYS A 103 -14.12 -0.27 -16.76
CA LYS A 103 -14.78 -0.62 -18.01
C LYS A 103 -16.18 -1.18 -17.81
N GLU A 104 -17.13 -0.64 -18.55
CA GLU A 104 -18.41 -1.26 -18.81
C GLU A 104 -18.21 -2.42 -19.79
N LYS A 105 -18.74 -3.58 -19.44
CA LYS A 105 -18.75 -4.79 -20.30
C LYS A 105 -20.20 -5.16 -20.58
N GLY A 106 -20.48 -5.51 -21.83
CA GLY A 106 -21.83 -5.87 -22.26
C GLY A 106 -22.60 -4.68 -22.83
N ALA A 107 -23.88 -4.93 -23.18
CA ALA A 107 -24.81 -3.92 -23.68
C ALA A 107 -26.04 -3.87 -22.79
N TYR A 108 -26.63 -2.69 -22.68
CA TYR A 108 -27.88 -2.53 -21.93
C TYR A 108 -28.95 -3.54 -22.37
N PRO A 109 -29.66 -4.20 -21.44
CA PRO A 109 -29.66 -4.00 -20.00
C PRO A 109 -28.61 -4.83 -19.21
N PHE A 110 -27.78 -5.62 -19.88
CA PHE A 110 -26.80 -6.55 -19.26
C PHE A 110 -25.41 -5.95 -19.16
N VAL A 111 -25.33 -4.74 -18.61
CA VAL A 111 -24.04 -4.05 -18.39
C VAL A 111 -23.42 -4.54 -17.11
N ASN A 112 -22.16 -4.97 -17.16
CA ASN A 112 -21.34 -5.23 -15.99
C ASN A 112 -20.26 -4.13 -15.87
N ILE A 113 -20.13 -3.57 -14.67
CA ILE A 113 -19.18 -2.49 -14.37
C ILE A 113 -18.15 -3.02 -13.37
N ASP A 114 -16.89 -2.97 -13.74
CA ASP A 114 -15.80 -3.28 -12.81
C ASP A 114 -15.65 -2.11 -11.82
N ILE A 115 -15.80 -2.37 -10.53
CA ILE A 115 -15.70 -1.39 -9.45
C ILE A 115 -14.40 -1.62 -8.67
N ASP A 116 -13.60 -0.57 -8.54
CA ASP A 116 -12.30 -0.63 -7.87
C ASP A 116 -12.20 0.45 -6.78
N PRO A 117 -12.55 0.12 -5.52
CA PRO A 117 -12.41 1.04 -4.40
C PRO A 117 -10.97 1.11 -3.92
N ARG A 118 -10.30 2.24 -4.14
CA ARG A 118 -8.87 2.47 -3.97
C ARG A 118 -8.54 3.38 -2.78
N PRO A 119 -8.22 2.87 -1.58
CA PRO A 119 -7.55 3.62 -0.53
C PRO A 119 -6.03 3.67 -0.77
N CYS A 120 -5.27 4.37 0.09
CA CYS A 120 -3.82 4.20 0.12
C CYS A 120 -3.45 2.75 0.43
N MET A 121 -2.51 2.20 -0.34
CA MET A 121 -2.11 0.78 -0.25
C MET A 121 -1.24 0.45 0.97
N HIS A 122 -0.76 1.46 1.72
CA HIS A 122 0.16 1.24 2.84
C HIS A 122 1.27 0.24 2.54
N CYS A 123 1.94 0.40 1.40
CA CYS A 123 2.95 -0.51 0.85
C CYS A 123 3.99 -0.92 1.88
N GLU A 124 4.54 -2.12 1.74
CA GLU A 124 5.69 -2.59 2.54
C GLU A 124 6.97 -1.88 2.11
N HIS A 125 7.13 -1.67 0.78
CA HIS A 125 8.20 -0.88 0.17
C HIS A 125 7.59 0.38 -0.44
N PRO A 126 7.37 1.44 0.35
CA PRO A 126 6.61 2.61 -0.08
C PRO A 126 7.49 3.62 -0.82
N PRO A 127 7.45 3.74 -2.16
CA PRO A 127 8.28 4.68 -2.90
C PRO A 127 8.03 6.13 -2.50
N CYS A 128 6.84 6.41 -2.01
CA CYS A 128 6.49 7.74 -1.51
C CYS A 128 7.20 8.14 -0.20
N VAL A 129 7.72 7.19 0.56
CA VAL A 129 8.57 7.44 1.74
C VAL A 129 9.98 7.78 1.28
N ASP A 130 10.51 6.98 0.35
CA ASP A 130 11.88 7.11 -0.15
C ASP A 130 12.14 8.47 -0.80
N VAL A 131 11.16 9.00 -1.54
CA VAL A 131 11.30 10.29 -2.23
C VAL A 131 10.98 11.51 -1.34
N CYS A 132 10.64 11.35 -0.07
CA CYS A 132 10.28 12.48 0.77
C CYS A 132 11.52 13.18 1.36
N PRO A 133 11.91 14.37 0.86
CA PRO A 133 13.18 15.00 1.24
C PRO A 133 13.22 15.46 2.70
N VAL A 134 12.06 15.67 3.30
CA VAL A 134 11.93 16.18 4.69
C VAL A 134 11.43 15.12 5.68
N GLY A 135 11.27 13.86 5.24
CA GLY A 135 10.75 12.78 6.08
C GLY A 135 9.34 13.03 6.62
N ALA A 136 8.55 13.86 5.93
CA ALA A 136 7.14 14.08 6.27
C ALA A 136 6.30 12.83 6.04
N THR A 137 6.56 12.10 4.94
CA THR A 137 6.02 10.77 4.73
C THR A 137 6.97 9.76 5.35
N TYR A 138 6.45 8.86 6.17
CA TYR A 138 7.26 7.87 6.86
C TYR A 138 6.50 6.55 7.02
N GLN A 139 7.24 5.49 7.26
CA GLN A 139 6.68 4.19 7.63
C GLN A 139 6.82 4.00 9.13
N ASP A 140 5.69 3.72 9.79
CA ASP A 140 5.67 3.22 11.17
C ASP A 140 6.12 1.75 11.14
N LYS A 141 7.32 1.50 11.68
CA LYS A 141 7.95 0.17 11.62
C LYS A 141 7.27 -0.86 12.53
N ASP A 142 6.58 -0.42 13.58
CA ASP A 142 5.92 -1.34 14.51
C ASP A 142 4.61 -1.89 13.94
N ARG A 143 3.89 -1.04 13.19
CA ARG A 143 2.58 -1.34 12.61
C ARG A 143 2.62 -1.60 11.11
N GLY A 144 3.74 -1.28 10.46
CA GLY A 144 3.87 -1.32 9.02
C GLY A 144 3.03 -0.26 8.29
N LEU A 145 2.55 0.77 8.96
CA LEU A 145 1.70 1.80 8.35
C LEU A 145 2.53 2.88 7.66
N VAL A 146 2.10 3.33 6.50
CA VAL A 146 2.66 4.54 5.86
C VAL A 146 1.86 5.73 6.31
N LEU A 147 2.48 6.69 6.99
CA LEU A 147 1.83 7.84 7.61
C LEU A 147 2.43 9.16 7.11
N GLN A 148 1.81 10.29 7.51
CA GLN A 148 2.17 11.64 7.08
C GLN A 148 2.23 12.59 8.28
N ARG A 149 3.37 13.28 8.46
CA ARG A 149 3.52 14.42 9.39
C ARG A 149 3.26 15.69 8.62
N TYR A 150 2.07 16.27 8.83
CA TYR A 150 1.64 17.45 8.08
C TYR A 150 2.52 18.68 8.35
N GLU A 151 3.04 18.82 9.56
CA GLU A 151 3.89 19.92 9.99
C GLU A 151 5.25 19.96 9.29
N ARG A 152 5.72 18.81 8.82
CA ARG A 152 6.97 18.70 8.06
C ARG A 152 6.78 18.80 6.57
N CYS A 153 5.53 18.70 6.09
CA CYS A 153 5.26 18.66 4.67
C CYS A 153 5.50 20.02 4.02
N ILE A 154 6.44 20.11 3.10
CA ILE A 154 6.74 21.31 2.32
C ILE A 154 5.96 21.42 1.02
N GLY A 155 5.09 20.45 0.72
CA GLY A 155 4.23 20.47 -0.47
C GLY A 155 4.95 20.27 -1.80
N CYS A 156 6.15 19.71 -1.82
CA CYS A 156 6.90 19.45 -3.07
C CYS A 156 6.20 18.48 -4.04
N ARG A 157 5.21 17.71 -3.57
CA ARG A 157 4.38 16.74 -4.33
C ARG A 157 5.15 15.57 -4.91
N TYR A 158 6.43 15.41 -4.62
CA TYR A 158 7.20 14.29 -5.15
C TYR A 158 6.60 12.93 -4.79
N CYS A 159 6.05 12.81 -3.58
CA CYS A 159 5.34 11.60 -3.15
C CYS A 159 4.02 11.34 -3.92
N THR A 160 3.40 12.36 -4.54
CA THR A 160 2.21 12.16 -5.41
C THR A 160 2.61 11.55 -6.73
N THR A 161 3.74 11.98 -7.29
CA THR A 161 4.28 11.44 -8.55
C THR A 161 4.86 10.03 -8.36
N ALA A 162 5.50 9.77 -7.23
CA ALA A 162 6.08 8.45 -6.93
C ALA A 162 5.04 7.38 -6.57
N CYS A 163 3.80 7.76 -6.24
CA CYS A 163 2.77 6.80 -5.89
C CYS A 163 2.10 6.21 -7.14
N PRO A 164 2.31 4.91 -7.47
CA PRO A 164 1.73 4.33 -8.67
C PRO A 164 0.21 4.15 -8.58
N TYR A 165 -0.35 4.24 -7.37
CA TYR A 165 -1.79 4.05 -7.10
C TYR A 165 -2.60 5.33 -7.12
N GLY A 166 -1.97 6.52 -7.28
CA GLY A 166 -2.65 7.80 -7.24
C GLY A 166 -3.27 8.17 -5.87
N ALA A 167 -2.96 7.42 -4.80
CA ALA A 167 -3.62 7.53 -3.51
C ALA A 167 -3.02 8.63 -2.59
N ARG A 168 -2.58 9.73 -3.19
CA ARG A 168 -2.02 10.90 -2.50
C ARG A 168 -2.55 12.18 -3.09
N TYR A 169 -3.13 13.01 -2.25
CA TYR A 169 -3.88 14.19 -2.62
C TYR A 169 -3.21 15.45 -2.09
N PHE A 170 -3.07 16.47 -2.94
CA PHE A 170 -2.45 17.73 -2.58
C PHE A 170 -3.49 18.83 -2.40
N ASN A 171 -3.41 19.57 -1.31
CA ASN A 171 -4.28 20.70 -1.01
C ASN A 171 -3.84 21.94 -1.78
N TRP A 172 -4.37 22.14 -2.98
CA TRP A 172 -4.06 23.27 -3.85
C TRP A 172 -4.59 24.61 -3.33
N SER A 173 -5.72 24.56 -2.65
CA SER A 173 -6.41 25.72 -2.10
C SER A 173 -6.66 25.54 -0.60
N LYS A 174 -7.19 26.56 0.06
CA LYS A 174 -7.67 26.41 1.43
C LYS A 174 -8.74 25.32 1.48
N PRO A 175 -8.67 24.39 2.42
CA PRO A 175 -9.67 23.34 2.55
C PRO A 175 -11.10 23.89 2.64
N TYR A 176 -12.01 23.30 1.88
CA TYR A 176 -13.40 23.70 1.79
C TYR A 176 -14.31 22.59 2.30
N TYR A 177 -15.29 22.92 3.10
CA TYR A 177 -16.21 21.99 3.75
C TYR A 177 -17.68 22.23 3.40
N GLY A 178 -17.96 23.04 2.39
CA GLY A 178 -19.32 23.28 1.91
C GLY A 178 -20.12 24.34 2.68
N GLY A 179 -19.44 25.18 3.49
CA GLY A 179 -20.05 26.22 4.31
C GLY A 179 -20.28 25.79 5.77
N LYS A 180 -20.58 26.77 6.64
CA LYS A 180 -20.64 26.53 8.10
C LYS A 180 -21.58 25.41 8.51
N LEU A 181 -22.82 25.43 8.01
CA LEU A 181 -23.83 24.38 8.33
C LEU A 181 -23.39 22.98 7.90
N ARG A 182 -22.68 22.88 6.80
CA ARG A 182 -22.22 21.60 6.27
C ARG A 182 -20.96 21.10 6.96
N GLU A 183 -20.10 22.03 7.42
CA GLU A 183 -18.95 21.72 8.25
C GLU A 183 -19.37 21.13 9.59
N GLU A 184 -20.40 21.72 10.20
CA GLU A 184 -21.02 21.24 11.43
C GLU A 184 -21.77 19.92 11.21
N ALA A 185 -22.46 19.77 10.08
CA ALA A 185 -23.19 18.55 9.74
C ALA A 185 -22.27 17.37 9.36
N LEU A 186 -21.13 17.65 8.71
CA LEU A 186 -20.18 16.61 8.30
C LEU A 186 -19.36 16.05 9.47
N ASN A 187 -19.06 16.89 10.44
CA ASN A 187 -18.37 16.47 11.65
C ASN A 187 -18.68 17.46 12.78
N PRO A 188 -19.88 17.34 13.42
CA PRO A 188 -20.32 18.21 14.49
C PRO A 188 -19.38 18.14 15.70
N ASP A 189 -18.68 17.02 15.83
CA ASP A 189 -17.73 16.77 16.91
C ASP A 189 -16.41 16.27 16.30
N PRO A 190 -15.61 17.19 15.69
CA PRO A 190 -14.37 16.81 15.04
C PRO A 190 -13.44 16.17 16.05
N HIS A 191 -13.05 14.93 15.76
CA HIS A 191 -12.17 14.17 16.64
C HIS A 191 -10.93 15.01 16.96
N PRO A 192 -10.63 15.33 18.23
CA PRO A 192 -9.58 16.25 18.61
C PRO A 192 -8.18 15.80 18.15
N GLN A 193 -7.99 14.52 17.90
CA GLN A 193 -6.75 13.94 17.37
C GLN A 193 -6.65 14.04 15.83
N VAL A 194 -7.75 14.33 15.14
CA VAL A 194 -7.75 14.49 13.68
C VAL A 194 -7.32 15.91 13.34
N LYS A 195 -6.08 16.07 12.97
CA LYS A 195 -5.50 17.39 12.62
C LYS A 195 -6.19 17.97 11.39
N LYS A 196 -6.54 19.26 11.47
CA LYS A 196 -7.02 20.01 10.31
C LYS A 196 -5.87 20.13 9.29
N ARG A 197 -6.20 19.95 8.01
CA ARG A 197 -5.25 20.17 6.93
C ARG A 197 -5.27 21.63 6.51
N TYR A 198 -4.23 22.05 5.84
CA TYR A 198 -4.08 23.40 5.30
C TYR A 198 -3.60 23.36 3.85
N LYS A 199 -3.64 24.48 3.18
CA LYS A 199 -3.14 24.63 1.81
C LYS A 199 -1.66 24.26 1.74
N GLY A 200 -1.25 23.56 0.68
CA GLY A 200 0.15 23.30 0.39
C GLY A 200 0.71 21.99 0.98
N ILE A 201 -0.12 21.13 1.54
CA ILE A 201 0.31 19.82 2.04
C ILE A 201 -0.29 18.66 1.23
N VAL A 202 0.34 17.50 1.35
CA VAL A 202 -0.18 16.23 0.80
C VAL A 202 -0.86 15.43 1.89
N GLU A 203 -2.01 14.88 1.59
CA GLU A 203 -2.76 14.00 2.49
C GLU A 203 -3.13 12.67 1.84
N LYS A 204 -3.50 11.67 2.64
CA LYS A 204 -3.85 10.31 2.21
C LYS A 204 -4.56 9.53 3.32
N CYS A 205 -5.13 8.38 2.99
CA CYS A 205 -5.67 7.44 3.96
C CYS A 205 -4.60 7.03 5.01
N THR A 206 -4.98 7.00 6.28
CA THR A 206 -4.12 6.63 7.43
C THR A 206 -4.45 5.26 8.02
N PHE A 207 -5.40 4.52 7.42
CA PHE A 207 -6.04 3.34 8.05
C PHE A 207 -6.65 3.66 9.42
N CYS A 208 -7.19 4.88 9.57
CA CYS A 208 -7.80 5.35 10.80
C CYS A 208 -6.87 5.22 12.02
N VAL A 209 -5.60 5.62 11.85
CA VAL A 209 -4.55 5.46 12.88
C VAL A 209 -4.96 6.04 14.23
N GLU A 210 -5.69 7.15 14.25
CA GLU A 210 -6.15 7.80 15.49
C GLU A 210 -7.14 6.91 16.27
N ARG A 211 -7.92 6.08 15.58
CA ARG A 211 -8.81 5.10 16.21
C ARG A 211 -8.02 3.88 16.68
N LEU A 212 -7.02 3.48 15.90
CA LEU A 212 -6.12 2.40 16.23
C LEU A 212 -5.31 2.72 17.50
N ASP A 213 -4.74 3.93 17.60
CA ASP A 213 -4.03 4.43 18.79
C ASP A 213 -4.88 4.30 20.06
N ARG A 214 -6.16 4.66 19.96
CA ARG A 214 -7.09 4.53 21.11
C ARG A 214 -7.37 3.09 21.48
N LEU A 215 -7.53 2.21 20.49
CA LEU A 215 -7.77 0.80 20.74
C LEU A 215 -6.54 0.15 21.38
N GLU A 216 -5.35 0.46 20.88
CA GLU A 216 -4.08 -0.05 21.44
C GLU A 216 -3.88 0.44 22.87
N ALA A 217 -4.06 1.74 23.13
CA ALA A 217 -3.96 2.28 24.49
C ALA A 217 -4.97 1.68 25.46
N LYS A 218 -6.20 1.39 24.99
CA LYS A 218 -7.21 0.72 25.78
C LYS A 218 -6.82 -0.72 26.10
N ALA A 219 -6.37 -1.48 25.12
CA ALA A 219 -5.95 -2.87 25.28
C ALA A 219 -4.72 -2.99 26.21
N GLU A 220 -3.77 -2.06 26.07
CA GLU A 220 -2.59 -1.97 26.96
C GLU A 220 -3.01 -1.69 28.42
N LYS A 221 -3.92 -0.73 28.64
CA LYS A 221 -4.45 -0.43 29.97
C LYS A 221 -5.19 -1.61 30.60
N GLU A 222 -5.88 -2.40 29.78
CA GLU A 222 -6.61 -3.59 30.19
C GLU A 222 -5.70 -4.83 30.29
N GLY A 223 -4.43 -4.74 29.91
CA GLY A 223 -3.45 -5.84 29.95
C GLY A 223 -3.81 -7.02 29.05
N ARG A 224 -4.50 -6.78 27.95
CA ARG A 224 -4.97 -7.82 27.02
C ARG A 224 -4.52 -7.60 25.58
N ALA A 225 -4.54 -8.65 24.79
CA ALA A 225 -4.39 -8.54 23.36
C ALA A 225 -5.64 -7.91 22.68
N ILE A 226 -5.42 -7.25 21.54
CA ILE A 226 -6.51 -6.74 20.70
C ILE A 226 -7.14 -7.92 19.97
N ARG A 227 -8.47 -7.97 19.95
CA ARG A 227 -9.22 -9.01 19.25
C ARG A 227 -9.44 -8.65 17.78
N ASP A 228 -9.58 -9.67 16.92
CA ASP A 228 -9.80 -9.51 15.47
C ASP A 228 -11.11 -8.73 15.16
N ASP A 229 -12.18 -8.95 15.95
CA ASP A 229 -13.45 -8.23 15.79
C ASP A 229 -13.34 -6.73 16.14
N GLU A 230 -12.48 -6.36 17.09
CA GLU A 230 -12.18 -4.97 17.42
C GLU A 230 -11.38 -4.30 16.30
N LEU A 231 -10.36 -4.98 15.77
CA LEU A 231 -9.57 -4.49 14.64
C LEU A 231 -10.43 -4.33 13.39
N HIS A 232 -11.29 -5.30 13.09
CA HIS A 232 -12.17 -5.25 11.93
C HIS A 232 -13.02 -3.97 11.90
N ASN A 233 -13.46 -3.50 13.05
CA ASN A 233 -14.32 -2.32 13.17
C ASN A 233 -13.57 -0.98 13.33
N ILE A 234 -12.25 -0.98 13.29
CA ILE A 234 -11.46 0.24 13.47
C ILE A 234 -11.64 1.21 12.31
N CYS A 235 -11.51 0.74 11.08
CA CYS A 235 -11.65 1.61 9.91
C CYS A 235 -13.11 1.98 9.68
N THR A 236 -13.39 3.28 9.64
CA THR A 236 -14.77 3.75 9.41
C THR A 236 -15.32 3.25 8.07
N CYS A 237 -14.50 3.19 7.03
CA CYS A 237 -14.87 2.67 5.72
C CYS A 237 -15.21 1.16 5.72
N VAL A 238 -14.72 0.40 6.69
CA VAL A 238 -15.11 -1.01 6.92
C VAL A 238 -16.44 -1.05 7.64
N LYS A 239 -16.56 -0.30 8.73
CA LYS A 239 -17.77 -0.25 9.57
C LYS A 239 -19.01 0.18 8.80
N THR A 240 -18.88 1.12 7.86
CA THR A 240 -20.00 1.66 7.06
C THR A 240 -20.22 0.93 5.75
N CYS A 241 -19.41 -0.11 5.43
CA CYS A 241 -19.54 -0.84 4.18
C CYS A 241 -20.83 -1.67 4.14
N MET A 242 -21.84 -1.23 3.39
CA MET A 242 -23.14 -1.90 3.30
C MET A 242 -23.02 -3.31 2.70
N GLY A 243 -22.20 -3.49 1.68
CA GLY A 243 -21.93 -4.80 1.06
C GLY A 243 -21.01 -5.71 1.91
N ARG A 244 -20.50 -5.21 3.07
CA ARG A 244 -19.48 -5.93 3.87
C ARG A 244 -18.29 -6.43 3.02
N ALA A 245 -17.91 -5.62 2.05
CA ALA A 245 -16.84 -5.93 1.11
C ALA A 245 -15.44 -5.67 1.70
N ARG A 246 -15.34 -4.83 2.74
CA ARG A 246 -14.05 -4.41 3.32
C ARG A 246 -13.81 -5.10 4.64
N HIS A 247 -12.58 -5.57 4.85
CA HIS A 247 -12.11 -6.23 6.05
C HIS A 247 -10.77 -5.61 6.45
N PHE A 248 -10.58 -5.31 7.74
CA PHE A 248 -9.32 -4.78 8.25
C PHE A 248 -8.83 -5.67 9.40
N GLY A 249 -7.51 -5.88 9.50
CA GLY A 249 -6.92 -6.73 10.55
C GLY A 249 -5.42 -6.84 10.43
N ASP A 250 -4.83 -7.75 11.20
CA ASP A 250 -3.39 -8.00 11.25
C ASP A 250 -3.03 -9.25 10.44
N LEU A 251 -2.14 -9.10 9.45
CA LEU A 251 -1.61 -10.24 8.66
C LEU A 251 -0.63 -11.12 9.47
N ASN A 252 -0.06 -10.61 10.56
CA ASN A 252 0.81 -11.40 11.43
C ASN A 252 0.01 -12.39 12.29
N ASP A 253 -1.26 -12.13 12.53
CA ASP A 253 -2.17 -13.10 13.13
C ASP A 253 -2.74 -14.01 12.04
N LEU A 254 -2.25 -15.25 11.98
CA LEU A 254 -2.67 -16.26 11.00
C LEU A 254 -4.15 -16.64 11.13
N ASN A 255 -4.74 -16.43 12.29
CA ASN A 255 -6.14 -16.74 12.58
C ASN A 255 -7.08 -15.58 12.26
N SER A 256 -6.56 -14.38 12.01
CA SER A 256 -7.37 -13.22 11.65
C SER A 256 -8.16 -13.44 10.36
N THR A 257 -9.30 -12.79 10.27
CA THR A 257 -10.16 -12.79 9.08
C THR A 257 -9.39 -12.30 7.85
N VAL A 258 -8.62 -11.21 7.99
CA VAL A 258 -7.82 -10.63 6.91
C VAL A 258 -6.74 -11.60 6.43
N SER A 259 -6.06 -12.29 7.35
CA SER A 259 -5.02 -13.25 7.01
C SER A 259 -5.57 -14.47 6.25
N LYS A 260 -6.76 -14.96 6.64
CA LYS A 260 -7.44 -16.05 5.94
C LYS A 260 -7.88 -15.63 4.53
N LEU A 261 -8.49 -14.46 4.39
CA LEU A 261 -8.93 -13.92 3.11
C LEU A 261 -7.75 -13.63 2.16
N ALA A 262 -6.65 -13.09 2.68
CA ALA A 262 -5.44 -12.78 1.93
C ALA A 262 -4.74 -14.03 1.34
N ARG A 263 -4.99 -15.21 1.92
CA ARG A 263 -4.47 -16.51 1.41
C ARG A 263 -5.45 -17.24 0.52
N SER A 264 -6.62 -16.69 0.26
CA SER A 264 -7.59 -17.32 -0.63
C SER A 264 -7.10 -17.31 -2.09
N GLY A 265 -7.52 -18.29 -2.89
CA GLY A 265 -7.18 -18.33 -4.32
C GLY A 265 -7.76 -17.17 -5.16
N ARG A 266 -8.64 -16.34 -4.55
CA ARG A 266 -9.20 -15.13 -5.16
C ARG A 266 -8.35 -13.89 -4.91
N ALA A 267 -7.38 -13.96 -3.99
CA ALA A 267 -6.61 -12.80 -3.56
C ALA A 267 -5.61 -12.36 -4.64
N PHE A 268 -5.52 -11.05 -4.85
CA PHE A 268 -4.50 -10.42 -5.69
C PHE A 268 -4.18 -9.02 -5.18
N ARG A 269 -3.08 -8.46 -5.63
CA ARG A 269 -2.69 -7.08 -5.35
C ARG A 269 -2.63 -6.28 -6.64
N LEU A 270 -2.89 -4.99 -6.55
CA LEU A 270 -2.74 -4.11 -7.71
C LEU A 270 -1.25 -3.86 -7.98
N LEU A 271 -0.84 -3.87 -9.25
CA LEU A 271 0.51 -3.54 -9.71
C LEU A 271 1.60 -4.32 -8.94
N GLU A 272 1.42 -5.63 -8.79
CA GLU A 272 2.39 -6.51 -8.09
C GLU A 272 3.79 -6.44 -8.72
N GLU A 273 3.85 -6.25 -10.02
CA GLU A 273 5.07 -6.13 -10.82
C GLU A 273 5.98 -4.97 -10.39
N LEU A 274 5.44 -3.95 -9.72
CA LEU A 274 6.22 -2.81 -9.23
C LEU A 274 6.96 -3.09 -7.91
N GLY A 275 6.77 -4.25 -7.30
CA GLY A 275 7.48 -4.66 -6.10
C GLY A 275 7.20 -3.83 -4.84
N THR A 276 6.15 -3.00 -4.84
CA THR A 276 5.82 -2.16 -3.68
C THR A 276 5.17 -2.91 -2.53
N GLU A 277 4.77 -4.15 -2.74
CA GLU A 277 4.06 -5.02 -1.78
C GLU A 277 2.88 -4.31 -1.07
N PRO A 278 1.79 -3.99 -1.78
CA PRO A 278 0.63 -3.31 -1.19
C PRO A 278 -0.03 -4.17 -0.10
N LYS A 279 -0.46 -3.52 0.99
CA LYS A 279 -1.21 -4.15 2.09
C LYS A 279 -2.73 -4.00 1.96
N VAL A 280 -3.19 -3.41 0.86
CA VAL A 280 -4.58 -3.58 0.40
C VAL A 280 -4.60 -4.71 -0.60
N ILE A 281 -5.36 -5.74 -0.28
CA ILE A 281 -5.48 -6.98 -1.03
C ILE A 281 -6.90 -7.06 -1.54
N TYR A 282 -7.06 -7.42 -2.80
CA TYR A 282 -8.37 -7.53 -3.43
C TYR A 282 -8.75 -8.99 -3.61
N LEU A 283 -10.03 -9.30 -3.50
CA LEU A 283 -10.58 -10.60 -3.88
C LEU A 283 -11.36 -10.45 -5.18
N ARG A 284 -10.98 -11.22 -6.18
CA ARG A 284 -11.66 -11.23 -7.50
C ARG A 284 -13.11 -11.67 -7.36
N ASP A 285 -13.94 -11.22 -8.26
CA ASP A 285 -15.29 -11.76 -8.41
C ASP A 285 -15.25 -13.25 -8.82
N TRP A 286 -16.28 -14.00 -8.44
CA TRP A 286 -16.39 -15.45 -8.72
C TRP A 286 -16.41 -15.76 -10.22
N GLY A 287 -16.79 -14.81 -11.08
CA GLY A 287 -16.92 -14.97 -12.52
C GLY A 287 -15.67 -14.60 -13.34
N ASN A 288 -14.71 -13.88 -12.78
CA ASN A 288 -13.51 -13.44 -13.49
C ASN A 288 -12.34 -14.39 -13.23
N LYS A 289 -12.19 -15.42 -14.09
CA LYS A 289 -10.90 -16.09 -14.26
C LYS A 289 -9.94 -15.09 -14.92
N ALA A 290 -8.69 -15.03 -14.44
CA ALA A 290 -7.63 -14.19 -14.97
C ALA A 290 -7.39 -14.43 -16.45
#